data_fe24b7bac68a87e80ccd74ed14c802dd
#
_entry.id   fe24b7bac68a87e80ccd74ed14c802dd
#
_cell.length_a   1.000
_cell.length_b   1.000
_cell.length_c   1.000
_cell.angle_alpha   90.00
_cell.angle_beta   90.00
_cell.angle_gamma   90.00
#
_symmetry.space_group_name_H-M   'P 1'
#
loop_
_entity.id
_entity.type
_entity.pdbx_description
1 polymer ?
#
loop_
_entity_poly.entity_id
_entity_poly.type
_entity_poly.pdbx_seq_one_letter_code
_entity_poly.pdbx_strand_id
1 'polypeptide(L)'
;MAKSFTKDTFAVVDLETTGTQRENGHHIIQFGCAIIKNRKVVKTYSFLINPHREIPQSVVNLTGIHDQDVAKQRDFDYYAPKITKILQNTVFVAHNVDFDLPFLNYELVQHGYEALTNKAIDTVELAKIAFPTFPSYKLSDLTTQLGIKHLDPHKADSDAYGTAVLLLEIFNKLESLPQATLNTLSSLSHGLIRDTSWVITTIADNLRQEKRPLGKEYMQVRNIILQKQNDNSEAHGGNAKFPKTDSEKQKLFKGHLHFRRAQVDLINHLHQFINDPDKRAMLIEAPNGTGKTFSYLFAYAYQLYSGRKLVVATPTKVLQEQVIEHEIPQLFKVTKLDLTAEVVKSSSRYLDLDGFVQTIFQGTPNKQTLILQMQILVWLTKTKTGDLDELNLTNYNAPLFAQIQHPGDARVGSRFAGVDFWNLARKRQEEADILLTNHAYLANHYMDTIWGQNPYLVIDEAHRFTDNVVSSRNDSLRFEALWGVLSHLRNLLYFSDESVEAQFLSLIHI
;
A
#
# COMPACT_ATOMS: atom_id res chain seq x y z
N MET A 1 -3.83 9.78 -27.67
CA MET A 1 -2.71 10.01 -26.75
C MET A 1 -1.43 9.49 -27.41
N ALA A 2 -0.45 10.36 -27.60
CA ALA A 2 0.87 9.88 -28.04
C ALA A 2 1.49 9.10 -26.86
N LYS A 3 1.81 7.81 -27.09
CA LYS A 3 2.44 6.97 -26.08
C LYS A 3 3.94 7.28 -26.04
N SER A 4 4.50 7.46 -24.85
CA SER A 4 5.93 7.59 -24.65
C SER A 4 6.66 6.31 -25.08
N PHE A 5 7.95 6.42 -25.40
CA PHE A 5 8.81 5.26 -25.71
C PHE A 5 8.43 4.44 -26.94
N THR A 6 7.73 5.02 -27.92
CA THR A 6 7.42 4.31 -29.17
C THR A 6 8.62 4.09 -30.08
N LYS A 7 9.68 4.91 -29.93
CA LYS A 7 10.92 4.82 -30.70
C LYS A 7 12.01 4.04 -29.98
N ASP A 8 11.89 3.84 -28.69
CA ASP A 8 12.89 3.17 -27.87
C ASP A 8 12.76 1.66 -27.94
N THR A 9 13.88 0.97 -27.84
CA THR A 9 13.93 -0.48 -27.69
C THR A 9 14.42 -0.81 -26.30
N PHE A 10 13.65 -1.61 -25.55
CA PHE A 10 14.06 -2.08 -24.24
C PHE A 10 14.42 -3.56 -24.31
N ALA A 11 15.52 -3.92 -23.67
CA ALA A 11 15.92 -5.29 -23.40
C ALA A 11 15.69 -5.57 -21.91
N VAL A 12 14.65 -6.32 -21.61
CA VAL A 12 14.32 -6.71 -20.25
C VAL A 12 15.03 -8.02 -19.96
N VAL A 13 15.97 -7.99 -19.02
CA VAL A 13 16.88 -9.09 -18.72
C VAL A 13 16.58 -9.64 -17.34
N ASP A 14 16.69 -10.95 -17.22
CA ASP A 14 16.67 -11.67 -15.96
C ASP A 14 17.71 -12.78 -16.01
N LEU A 15 18.41 -13.01 -14.90
CA LEU A 15 19.52 -13.95 -14.81
C LEU A 15 19.28 -14.97 -13.70
N GLU A 16 19.43 -16.25 -14.02
CA GLU A 16 19.62 -17.26 -13.00
C GLU A 16 21.10 -17.57 -12.84
N THR A 17 21.55 -17.69 -11.61
CA THR A 17 22.96 -17.82 -11.27
C THR A 17 23.21 -18.91 -10.26
N THR A 18 24.43 -19.41 -10.15
CA THR A 18 24.81 -20.39 -9.11
C THR A 18 24.84 -19.80 -7.69
N GLY A 19 24.64 -18.48 -7.55
CA GLY A 19 24.61 -17.76 -6.28
C GLY A 19 24.74 -16.25 -6.48
N THR A 20 24.58 -15.49 -5.40
CA THR A 20 24.43 -14.03 -5.49
C THR A 20 25.75 -13.24 -5.54
N GLN A 21 26.86 -13.84 -5.12
CA GLN A 21 28.16 -13.15 -4.98
C GLN A 21 29.10 -13.54 -6.13
N ARG A 22 29.07 -12.76 -7.21
CA ARG A 22 29.89 -12.98 -8.42
C ARG A 22 31.40 -13.08 -8.12
N GLU A 23 31.88 -12.30 -7.14
CA GLU A 23 33.31 -12.30 -6.74
C GLU A 23 33.74 -13.63 -6.11
N ASN A 24 32.81 -14.45 -5.64
CA ASN A 24 33.05 -15.78 -5.06
C ASN A 24 32.97 -16.91 -6.11
N GLY A 25 33.12 -16.56 -7.39
CA GLY A 25 33.14 -17.51 -8.50
C GLY A 25 31.75 -18.10 -8.81
N HIS A 26 30.67 -17.37 -8.52
CA HIS A 26 29.35 -17.73 -9.01
C HIS A 26 29.19 -17.28 -10.46
N HIS A 27 28.47 -18.11 -11.27
CA HIS A 27 28.32 -17.93 -12.70
C HIS A 27 26.84 -17.93 -13.11
N ILE A 28 26.55 -17.35 -14.28
CA ILE A 28 25.23 -17.38 -14.89
C ILE A 28 24.94 -18.79 -15.39
N ILE A 29 23.76 -19.33 -15.05
CA ILE A 29 23.24 -20.63 -15.51
C ILE A 29 22.11 -20.50 -16.52
N GLN A 30 21.38 -19.36 -16.48
CA GLN A 30 20.40 -19.01 -17.50
C GLN A 30 20.39 -17.50 -17.75
N PHE A 31 20.33 -17.12 -19.01
CA PHE A 31 20.07 -15.76 -19.46
C PHE A 31 18.71 -15.70 -20.13
N GLY A 32 17.81 -14.90 -19.58
CA GLY A 32 16.50 -14.57 -20.15
C GLY A 32 16.47 -13.13 -20.64
N CYS A 33 15.84 -12.88 -21.79
CA CYS A 33 15.69 -11.52 -22.29
C CYS A 33 14.40 -11.37 -23.10
N ALA A 34 13.60 -10.34 -22.79
CA ALA A 34 12.42 -9.95 -23.56
C ALA A 34 12.65 -8.58 -24.20
N ILE A 35 12.42 -8.48 -25.52
CA ILE A 35 12.60 -7.24 -26.26
C ILE A 35 11.27 -6.53 -26.44
N ILE A 36 11.21 -5.28 -26.00
CA ILE A 36 10.07 -4.38 -26.21
C ILE A 36 10.43 -3.40 -27.34
N LYS A 37 9.57 -3.34 -28.35
CA LYS A 37 9.57 -2.32 -29.41
C LYS A 37 8.16 -1.80 -29.64
N ASN A 38 8.02 -0.51 -29.90
CA ASN A 38 6.70 0.11 -30.12
C ASN A 38 5.67 -0.26 -29.04
N ARG A 39 6.11 -0.32 -27.77
CA ARG A 39 5.24 -0.67 -26.63
C ARG A 39 4.63 -2.08 -26.72
N LYS A 40 5.33 -3.02 -27.33
CA LYS A 40 4.95 -4.44 -27.41
C LYS A 40 6.16 -5.32 -27.20
N VAL A 41 6.01 -6.42 -26.50
CA VAL A 41 7.00 -7.48 -26.45
C VAL A 41 7.01 -8.16 -27.82
N VAL A 42 8.15 -8.08 -28.52
CA VAL A 42 8.27 -8.57 -29.90
C VAL A 42 9.08 -9.86 -30.00
N LYS A 43 9.94 -10.14 -29.02
CA LYS A 43 10.78 -11.33 -29.01
C LYS A 43 11.27 -11.65 -27.62
N THR A 44 11.43 -12.93 -27.32
CA THR A 44 12.09 -13.46 -26.13
C THR A 44 13.28 -14.33 -26.52
N TYR A 45 14.26 -14.36 -25.65
CA TYR A 45 15.46 -15.19 -25.74
C TYR A 45 15.64 -15.92 -24.42
N SER A 46 16.11 -17.18 -24.52
CA SER A 46 16.47 -17.99 -23.36
C SER A 46 17.71 -18.81 -23.71
N PHE A 47 18.74 -18.73 -22.88
CA PHE A 47 19.96 -19.51 -23.04
C PHE A 47 20.30 -20.15 -21.70
N LEU A 48 20.31 -21.49 -21.65
CA LEU A 48 20.97 -22.24 -20.59
C LEU A 48 22.47 -22.25 -20.85
N ILE A 49 23.25 -21.97 -19.80
CA ILE A 49 24.71 -21.76 -19.87
C ILE A 49 25.37 -22.74 -18.91
N ASN A 50 26.42 -23.44 -19.38
CA ASN A 50 27.22 -24.30 -18.52
C ASN A 50 28.12 -23.47 -17.62
N PRO A 51 27.93 -23.48 -16.28
CA PRO A 51 28.76 -22.69 -15.36
C PRO A 51 30.11 -23.36 -15.04
N HIS A 52 30.39 -24.57 -15.54
CA HIS A 52 31.57 -25.42 -15.22
C HIS A 52 31.75 -25.63 -13.70
N ARG A 53 30.66 -25.59 -12.92
CA ARG A 53 30.62 -25.85 -11.48
C ARG A 53 29.27 -26.45 -11.09
N GLU A 54 29.26 -27.11 -9.94
CA GLU A 54 28.03 -27.67 -9.37
C GLU A 54 27.05 -26.55 -8.98
N ILE A 55 25.77 -26.77 -9.29
CA ILE A 55 24.66 -25.86 -8.92
C ILE A 55 24.22 -26.18 -7.49
N PRO A 56 24.30 -25.23 -6.53
CA PRO A 56 23.87 -25.48 -5.17
C PRO A 56 22.41 -25.90 -5.07
N GLN A 57 22.11 -26.86 -4.19
CA GLN A 57 20.75 -27.37 -4.01
C GLN A 57 19.71 -26.30 -3.74
N SER A 58 20.07 -25.21 -3.05
CA SER A 58 19.20 -24.06 -2.83
C SER A 58 18.79 -23.35 -4.11
N VAL A 59 19.70 -23.27 -5.09
CA VAL A 59 19.44 -22.70 -6.43
C VAL A 59 18.60 -23.66 -7.24
N VAL A 60 18.88 -24.98 -7.20
CA VAL A 60 18.05 -25.99 -7.86
C VAL A 60 16.62 -25.94 -7.35
N ASN A 61 16.42 -25.81 -6.04
CA ASN A 61 15.09 -25.72 -5.45
C ASN A 61 14.33 -24.45 -5.87
N LEU A 62 15.04 -23.37 -6.16
CA LEU A 62 14.46 -22.08 -6.58
C LEU A 62 14.13 -22.06 -8.06
N THR A 63 15.11 -22.44 -8.91
CA THR A 63 15.05 -22.27 -10.37
C THR A 63 14.55 -23.51 -11.11
N GLY A 64 14.64 -24.68 -10.47
CA GLY A 64 14.40 -25.97 -11.09
C GLY A 64 15.49 -26.40 -12.10
N ILE A 65 16.62 -25.65 -12.20
CA ILE A 65 17.71 -25.97 -13.11
C ILE A 65 18.70 -26.89 -12.41
N HIS A 66 18.93 -28.07 -12.98
CA HIS A 66 19.83 -29.09 -12.47
C HIS A 66 21.15 -29.11 -13.25
N ASP A 67 22.22 -29.68 -12.67
CA ASP A 67 23.51 -29.84 -13.35
C ASP A 67 23.39 -30.59 -14.68
N GLN A 68 22.51 -31.57 -14.78
CA GLN A 68 22.24 -32.31 -16.01
C GLN A 68 21.66 -31.47 -17.15
N ASP A 69 20.94 -30.38 -16.82
CA ASP A 69 20.32 -29.48 -17.80
C ASP A 69 21.34 -28.57 -18.46
N VAL A 70 22.39 -28.19 -17.71
CA VAL A 70 23.46 -27.29 -18.16
C VAL A 70 24.71 -28.03 -18.64
N ALA A 71 24.94 -29.27 -18.23
CA ALA A 71 26.17 -30.03 -18.52
C ALA A 71 26.51 -30.16 -20.02
N LYS A 72 25.50 -30.21 -20.90
CA LYS A 72 25.65 -30.30 -22.36
C LYS A 72 25.47 -28.94 -23.05
N GLN A 73 25.25 -27.89 -22.33
CA GLN A 73 25.11 -26.55 -22.88
C GLN A 73 26.50 -25.94 -23.18
N ARG A 74 26.49 -24.92 -24.01
CA ARG A 74 27.70 -24.11 -24.24
C ARG A 74 27.95 -23.23 -23.02
N ASP A 75 29.23 -22.85 -22.86
CA ASP A 75 29.68 -21.90 -21.84
C ASP A 75 29.29 -20.44 -22.19
N PHE A 76 29.65 -19.54 -21.28
CA PHE A 76 29.31 -18.12 -21.43
C PHE A 76 30.01 -17.51 -22.67
N ASP A 77 31.26 -17.89 -23.00
CA ASP A 77 32.00 -17.37 -24.16
C ASP A 77 31.27 -17.57 -25.48
N TYR A 78 30.59 -18.71 -25.64
CA TYR A 78 29.78 -18.96 -26.82
C TYR A 78 28.59 -18.02 -26.96
N TYR A 79 27.98 -17.64 -25.85
CA TYR A 79 26.77 -16.78 -25.84
C TYR A 79 27.09 -15.29 -25.73
N ALA A 80 28.24 -14.88 -25.21
CA ALA A 80 28.61 -13.49 -24.98
C ALA A 80 28.49 -12.60 -26.23
N PRO A 81 28.96 -12.98 -27.43
CA PRO A 81 28.79 -12.17 -28.65
C PRO A 81 27.31 -12.02 -29.05
N LYS A 82 26.48 -13.01 -28.76
CA LYS A 82 25.05 -12.99 -29.07
C LYS A 82 24.30 -12.12 -28.08
N ILE A 83 24.65 -12.22 -26.80
CA ILE A 83 24.07 -11.41 -25.71
C ILE A 83 24.39 -9.93 -25.95
N THR A 84 25.67 -9.59 -26.20
CA THR A 84 26.07 -8.20 -26.48
C THR A 84 25.37 -7.63 -27.71
N LYS A 85 25.22 -8.44 -28.80
CA LYS A 85 24.44 -8.03 -29.99
C LYS A 85 22.97 -7.80 -29.71
N ILE A 86 22.32 -8.62 -28.88
CA ILE A 86 20.90 -8.46 -28.47
C ILE A 86 20.74 -7.16 -27.69
N LEU A 87 21.69 -6.84 -26.80
CA LEU A 87 21.62 -5.69 -25.91
C LEU A 87 22.11 -4.38 -26.57
N GLN A 88 22.73 -4.47 -27.73
CA GLN A 88 23.24 -3.29 -28.44
C GLN A 88 22.14 -2.30 -28.79
N ASN A 89 22.35 -1.02 -28.48
CA ASN A 89 21.38 0.08 -28.74
C ASN A 89 20.00 -0.14 -28.09
N THR A 90 19.96 -0.81 -26.95
CA THR A 90 18.75 -0.98 -26.15
C THR A 90 18.88 -0.27 -24.80
N VAL A 91 17.75 -0.02 -24.17
CA VAL A 91 17.69 0.34 -22.74
C VAL A 91 17.64 -0.97 -21.96
N PHE A 92 18.59 -1.18 -21.06
CA PHE A 92 18.64 -2.34 -20.18
C PHE A 92 17.61 -2.20 -19.08
N VAL A 93 16.81 -3.23 -18.81
CA VAL A 93 15.79 -3.23 -17.76
C VAL A 93 15.89 -4.53 -16.99
N ALA A 94 15.78 -4.46 -15.67
CA ALA A 94 15.65 -5.63 -14.82
C ALA A 94 14.75 -5.37 -13.63
N HIS A 95 14.30 -6.45 -13.01
CA HIS A 95 13.57 -6.40 -11.74
C HIS A 95 14.55 -6.54 -10.58
N ASN A 96 15.13 -5.42 -10.13
CA ASN A 96 16.32 -5.24 -9.29
C ASN A 96 17.62 -5.17 -10.13
N VAL A 97 17.73 -4.11 -10.91
CA VAL A 97 18.78 -3.89 -11.91
C VAL A 97 20.23 -3.96 -11.36
N ASP A 98 20.41 -3.69 -10.06
CA ASP A 98 21.72 -3.77 -9.41
C ASP A 98 22.19 -5.21 -9.14
N PHE A 99 21.35 -6.19 -9.38
CA PHE A 99 21.76 -7.59 -9.41
C PHE A 99 22.19 -8.00 -10.83
N ASP A 100 21.29 -7.88 -11.82
CA ASP A 100 21.50 -8.45 -13.15
C ASP A 100 22.58 -7.74 -13.95
N LEU A 101 22.55 -6.41 -14.02
CA LEU A 101 23.51 -5.68 -14.84
C LEU A 101 24.96 -5.80 -14.34
N PRO A 102 25.26 -5.64 -13.04
CA PRO A 102 26.62 -5.86 -12.55
C PRO A 102 27.09 -7.31 -12.67
N PHE A 103 26.17 -8.29 -12.52
CA PHE A 103 26.53 -9.70 -12.68
C PHE A 103 26.89 -10.02 -14.14
N LEU A 104 26.05 -9.59 -15.08
CA LEU A 104 26.31 -9.76 -16.50
C LEU A 104 27.60 -9.05 -16.94
N ASN A 105 27.83 -7.82 -16.47
CA ASN A 105 29.04 -7.08 -16.76
C ASN A 105 30.32 -7.77 -16.20
N TYR A 106 30.20 -8.35 -15.01
CA TYR A 106 31.31 -9.12 -14.43
C TYR A 106 31.67 -10.32 -15.32
N GLU A 107 30.69 -11.12 -15.73
CA GLU A 107 30.93 -12.26 -16.64
C GLU A 107 31.51 -11.80 -17.98
N LEU A 108 30.98 -10.76 -18.60
CA LEU A 108 31.51 -10.23 -19.85
C LEU A 108 32.97 -9.85 -19.72
N VAL A 109 33.34 -9.12 -18.66
CA VAL A 109 34.74 -8.68 -18.47
C VAL A 109 35.68 -9.86 -18.19
N GLN A 110 35.26 -10.84 -17.39
CA GLN A 110 36.06 -12.05 -17.12
C GLN A 110 36.37 -12.83 -18.41
N HIS A 111 35.49 -12.78 -19.38
CA HIS A 111 35.61 -13.45 -20.66
C HIS A 111 36.18 -12.53 -21.78
N GLY A 112 36.74 -11.38 -21.42
CA GLY A 112 37.43 -10.48 -22.35
C GLY A 112 36.57 -9.58 -23.21
N TYR A 113 35.26 -9.44 -22.85
CA TYR A 113 34.36 -8.53 -23.50
C TYR A 113 34.25 -7.20 -22.74
N GLU A 114 33.83 -6.14 -23.42
CA GLU A 114 33.57 -4.85 -22.78
C GLU A 114 32.29 -4.89 -21.93
N ALA A 115 32.31 -4.17 -20.81
CA ALA A 115 31.12 -3.98 -19.99
C ALA A 115 30.07 -3.18 -20.75
N LEU A 116 28.82 -3.52 -20.53
CA LEU A 116 27.65 -2.81 -21.09
C LEU A 116 27.56 -1.39 -20.49
N THR A 117 27.35 -0.41 -21.36
CA THR A 117 27.15 1.01 -21.00
C THR A 117 25.74 1.50 -21.31
N ASN A 118 24.80 0.60 -21.46
CA ASN A 118 23.41 0.88 -21.73
C ASN A 118 22.80 1.73 -20.60
N LYS A 119 21.83 2.59 -20.92
CA LYS A 119 20.91 3.09 -19.90
C LYS A 119 20.28 1.91 -19.18
N ALA A 120 20.19 1.99 -17.86
CA ALA A 120 19.70 0.90 -17.02
C ALA A 120 18.54 1.35 -16.12
N ILE A 121 17.43 0.61 -16.13
CA ILE A 121 16.20 0.94 -15.45
C ILE A 121 15.81 -0.17 -14.47
N ASP A 122 15.41 0.22 -13.28
CA ASP A 122 14.89 -0.65 -12.24
C ASP A 122 13.36 -0.67 -12.21
N THR A 123 12.74 -1.82 -12.39
CA THR A 123 11.29 -1.95 -12.35
C THR A 123 10.73 -2.05 -10.93
N VAL A 124 11.54 -2.42 -9.91
CA VAL A 124 11.08 -2.47 -8.51
C VAL A 124 10.78 -1.06 -8.00
N GLU A 125 11.69 -0.10 -8.23
CA GLU A 125 11.47 1.29 -7.83
C GLU A 125 10.27 1.91 -8.56
N LEU A 126 10.20 1.69 -9.88
CA LEU A 126 9.08 2.19 -10.68
C LEU A 126 7.75 1.57 -10.26
N ALA A 127 7.71 0.27 -9.94
CA ALA A 127 6.50 -0.42 -9.49
C ALA A 127 6.03 0.13 -8.12
N LYS A 128 6.96 0.37 -7.17
CA LYS A 128 6.65 1.00 -5.89
C LYS A 128 5.96 2.36 -6.09
N ILE A 129 6.48 3.16 -7.00
CA ILE A 129 5.93 4.49 -7.29
C ILE A 129 4.57 4.39 -8.01
N ALA A 130 4.47 3.54 -9.04
CA ALA A 130 3.27 3.44 -9.87
C ALA A 130 2.09 2.76 -9.16
N PHE A 131 2.37 1.78 -8.27
CA PHE A 131 1.37 0.96 -7.57
C PHE A 131 1.57 1.03 -6.04
N PRO A 132 1.41 2.20 -5.42
CA PRO A 132 1.82 2.46 -4.03
C PRO A 132 1.06 1.67 -2.96
N THR A 133 -0.07 1.07 -3.32
CA THR A 133 -0.95 0.33 -2.40
C THR A 133 -0.77 -1.20 -2.46
N PHE A 134 0.17 -1.69 -3.27
CA PHE A 134 0.40 -3.13 -3.37
C PHE A 134 1.15 -3.65 -2.14
N PRO A 135 0.78 -4.81 -1.61
CA PRO A 135 1.37 -5.35 -0.37
C PRO A 135 2.78 -5.90 -0.56
N SER A 136 3.16 -6.21 -1.80
CA SER A 136 4.46 -6.77 -2.15
C SER A 136 4.90 -6.30 -3.54
N TYR A 137 6.21 -6.17 -3.71
CA TYR A 137 6.84 -5.79 -4.98
C TYR A 137 7.73 -6.88 -5.55
N LYS A 138 7.53 -8.14 -5.14
CA LYS A 138 8.10 -9.30 -5.82
C LYS A 138 7.40 -9.49 -7.17
N LEU A 139 8.14 -9.92 -8.19
CA LEU A 139 7.59 -10.05 -9.55
C LEU A 139 6.35 -10.94 -9.60
N SER A 140 6.37 -12.09 -8.90
CA SER A 140 5.25 -13.02 -8.82
C SER A 140 3.97 -12.39 -8.24
N ASP A 141 4.13 -11.55 -7.21
CA ASP A 141 3.01 -10.88 -6.55
C ASP A 141 2.46 -9.75 -7.43
N LEU A 142 3.35 -8.95 -8.04
CA LEU A 142 2.99 -7.88 -8.97
C LEU A 142 2.24 -8.42 -10.19
N THR A 143 2.74 -9.49 -10.81
CA THR A 143 2.10 -10.12 -11.98
C THR A 143 0.73 -10.67 -11.63
N THR A 144 0.57 -11.27 -10.45
CA THR A 144 -0.72 -11.76 -9.93
C THR A 144 -1.70 -10.61 -9.73
N GLN A 145 -1.28 -9.53 -9.05
CA GLN A 145 -2.13 -8.36 -8.76
C GLN A 145 -2.58 -7.64 -10.04
N LEU A 146 -1.74 -7.62 -11.07
CA LEU A 146 -2.02 -6.97 -12.35
C LEU A 146 -2.71 -7.91 -13.36
N GLY A 147 -2.95 -9.18 -13.01
CA GLY A 147 -3.53 -10.17 -13.92
C GLY A 147 -2.62 -10.51 -15.10
N ILE A 148 -1.31 -10.32 -14.96
CA ILE A 148 -0.31 -10.67 -15.97
C ILE A 148 -0.10 -12.18 -15.93
N LYS A 149 -0.21 -12.83 -17.08
CA LYS A 149 0.10 -14.27 -17.21
C LYS A 149 1.60 -14.48 -17.01
N HIS A 150 1.97 -15.13 -15.93
CA HIS A 150 3.33 -15.50 -15.57
C HIS A 150 3.35 -17.02 -15.36
N LEU A 151 3.75 -17.76 -16.39
CA LEU A 151 3.51 -19.20 -16.47
C LEU A 151 4.49 -20.04 -15.63
N ASP A 152 5.77 -19.66 -15.64
CA ASP A 152 6.85 -20.40 -15.00
C ASP A 152 7.75 -19.45 -14.18
N PRO A 153 7.38 -19.05 -12.96
CA PRO A 153 8.23 -18.26 -12.09
C PRO A 153 9.59 -18.94 -11.85
N HIS A 154 10.65 -18.14 -11.72
CA HIS A 154 12.05 -18.58 -11.57
C HIS A 154 12.62 -19.30 -12.80
N LYS A 155 12.11 -18.96 -14.00
CA LYS A 155 12.79 -19.20 -15.27
C LYS A 155 13.08 -17.84 -15.90
N ALA A 156 14.35 -17.57 -16.18
CA ALA A 156 14.79 -16.25 -16.62
C ALA A 156 14.03 -15.68 -17.83
N ASP A 157 13.62 -16.50 -18.78
CA ASP A 157 12.82 -16.04 -19.93
C ASP A 157 11.37 -15.71 -19.56
N SER A 158 10.76 -16.46 -18.65
CA SER A 158 9.44 -16.18 -18.11
C SER A 158 9.43 -14.91 -17.24
N ASP A 159 10.45 -14.75 -16.39
CA ASP A 159 10.60 -13.59 -15.51
C ASP A 159 10.93 -12.32 -16.30
N ALA A 160 11.80 -12.42 -17.33
CA ALA A 160 12.05 -11.33 -18.27
C ALA A 160 10.78 -10.92 -19.04
N TYR A 161 9.94 -11.89 -19.46
CA TYR A 161 8.66 -11.60 -20.11
C TYR A 161 7.67 -10.94 -19.15
N GLY A 162 7.52 -11.49 -17.95
CA GLY A 162 6.65 -10.93 -16.90
C GLY A 162 7.06 -9.49 -16.55
N THR A 163 8.36 -9.25 -16.38
CA THR A 163 8.93 -7.92 -16.14
C THR A 163 8.72 -6.97 -17.32
N ALA A 164 8.78 -7.47 -18.56
CA ALA A 164 8.51 -6.65 -19.74
C ALA A 164 7.04 -6.19 -19.80
N VAL A 165 6.09 -7.06 -19.47
CA VAL A 165 4.67 -6.69 -19.39
C VAL A 165 4.43 -5.75 -18.21
N LEU A 166 5.05 -6.00 -17.06
CA LEU A 166 5.01 -5.11 -15.89
C LEU A 166 5.51 -3.69 -16.26
N LEU A 167 6.61 -3.56 -16.97
CA LEU A 167 7.13 -2.27 -17.42
C LEU A 167 6.12 -1.51 -18.29
N LEU A 168 5.41 -2.21 -19.18
CA LEU A 168 4.36 -1.61 -20.00
C LEU A 168 3.17 -1.11 -19.16
N GLU A 169 2.78 -1.86 -18.13
CA GLU A 169 1.74 -1.43 -17.18
C GLU A 169 2.20 -0.24 -16.33
N ILE A 170 3.46 -0.21 -15.89
CA ILE A 170 4.06 0.95 -15.22
C ILE A 170 3.98 2.19 -16.12
N PHE A 171 4.35 2.08 -17.38
CA PHE A 171 4.25 3.19 -18.35
C PHE A 171 2.80 3.67 -18.48
N ASN A 172 1.85 2.74 -18.67
CA ASN A 172 0.42 3.08 -18.77
C ASN A 172 -0.06 3.82 -17.52
N LYS A 173 0.34 3.34 -16.34
CA LYS A 173 -0.03 3.94 -15.06
C LYS A 173 0.54 5.34 -14.88
N LEU A 174 1.84 5.53 -15.15
CA LEU A 174 2.49 6.84 -15.04
C LEU A 174 1.89 7.85 -16.04
N GLU A 175 1.66 7.43 -17.29
CA GLU A 175 1.01 8.26 -18.32
C GLU A 175 -0.43 8.66 -17.96
N SER A 176 -1.10 7.91 -17.10
CA SER A 176 -2.45 8.24 -16.62
C SER A 176 -2.49 9.29 -15.52
N LEU A 177 -1.34 9.61 -14.90
CA LEU A 177 -1.27 10.57 -13.81
C LEU A 177 -1.50 12.01 -14.28
N PRO A 178 -2.04 12.89 -13.40
CA PRO A 178 -2.13 14.32 -13.69
C PRO A 178 -0.75 14.96 -13.89
N GLN A 179 -0.67 15.94 -14.78
CA GLN A 179 0.59 16.62 -15.14
C GLN A 179 1.32 17.23 -13.92
N ALA A 180 0.59 17.82 -12.97
CA ALA A 180 1.21 18.42 -11.78
C ALA A 180 1.86 17.34 -10.90
N THR A 181 1.24 16.17 -10.75
CA THR A 181 1.83 15.02 -10.04
C THR A 181 3.10 14.56 -10.74
N LEU A 182 3.08 14.40 -12.07
CA LEU A 182 4.25 13.98 -12.85
C LEU A 182 5.40 15.01 -12.77
N ASN A 183 5.10 16.30 -12.75
CA ASN A 183 6.13 17.34 -12.58
C ASN A 183 6.84 17.20 -11.23
N THR A 184 6.08 16.99 -10.15
CA THR A 184 6.65 16.78 -8.81
C THR A 184 7.44 15.46 -8.74
N LEU A 185 6.91 14.37 -9.31
CA LEU A 185 7.63 13.10 -9.42
C LEU A 185 8.94 13.26 -10.19
N SER A 186 8.92 13.99 -11.31
CA SER A 186 10.11 14.26 -12.13
C SER A 186 11.18 15.02 -11.33
N SER A 187 10.80 16.04 -10.56
CA SER A 187 11.74 16.79 -9.73
C SER A 187 12.36 15.95 -8.60
N LEU A 188 11.64 14.96 -8.07
CA LEU A 188 12.12 14.06 -7.03
C LEU A 188 12.93 12.88 -7.60
N SER A 189 12.71 12.49 -8.84
CA SER A 189 13.22 11.23 -9.41
C SER A 189 14.73 11.11 -9.53
N HIS A 190 15.49 12.20 -9.39
CA HIS A 190 16.96 12.19 -9.53
C HIS A 190 17.71 11.30 -8.54
N GLY A 191 17.07 10.94 -7.41
CA GLY A 191 17.65 10.01 -6.43
C GLY A 191 17.33 8.53 -6.70
N LEU A 192 16.65 8.19 -7.80
CA LEU A 192 16.39 6.82 -8.20
C LEU A 192 17.66 6.15 -8.75
N ILE A 193 17.66 4.80 -8.70
CA ILE A 193 18.82 4.02 -9.08
C ILE A 193 19.08 4.11 -10.59
N ARG A 194 20.34 4.15 -10.98
CA ARG A 194 20.78 4.18 -12.37
C ARG A 194 20.06 5.27 -13.17
N ASP A 195 19.56 4.91 -14.35
CA ASP A 195 18.82 5.81 -15.23
C ASP A 195 17.28 5.71 -15.04
N THR A 196 16.79 5.16 -13.90
CA THR A 196 15.36 4.94 -13.65
C THR A 196 14.56 6.26 -13.69
N SER A 197 15.18 7.38 -13.28
CA SER A 197 14.59 8.74 -13.38
C SER A 197 14.23 9.12 -14.82
N TRP A 198 14.97 8.64 -15.82
CA TRP A 198 14.71 8.93 -17.23
C TRP A 198 13.29 8.53 -17.67
N VAL A 199 12.72 7.47 -17.10
CA VAL A 199 11.33 7.05 -17.41
C VAL A 199 10.35 8.13 -17.00
N ILE A 200 10.45 8.60 -15.76
CA ILE A 200 9.50 9.58 -15.19
C ILE A 200 9.67 10.94 -15.89
N THR A 201 10.89 11.39 -16.09
CA THR A 201 11.18 12.67 -16.74
C THR A 201 10.70 12.68 -18.19
N THR A 202 10.94 11.61 -18.95
CA THR A 202 10.48 11.50 -20.34
C THR A 202 8.95 11.52 -20.44
N ILE A 203 8.24 10.79 -19.55
CA ILE A 203 6.76 10.81 -19.52
C ILE A 203 6.27 12.21 -19.17
N ALA A 204 6.83 12.85 -18.13
CA ALA A 204 6.44 14.19 -17.71
C ALA A 204 6.62 15.22 -18.82
N ASP A 205 7.72 15.17 -19.56
CA ASP A 205 8.00 16.10 -20.65
C ASP A 205 7.09 15.90 -21.86
N ASN A 206 6.83 14.63 -22.24
CA ASN A 206 5.93 14.32 -23.35
C ASN A 206 4.51 14.81 -23.06
N LEU A 207 3.99 14.57 -21.85
CA LEU A 207 2.65 14.99 -21.46
C LEU A 207 2.53 16.50 -21.26
N ARG A 208 3.61 17.19 -20.86
CA ARG A 208 3.65 18.66 -20.79
C ARG A 208 3.40 19.29 -22.15
N GLN A 209 3.89 18.68 -23.24
CA GLN A 209 3.64 19.13 -24.60
C GLN A 209 2.17 18.96 -25.03
N GLU A 210 1.48 17.93 -24.50
CA GLU A 210 0.06 17.67 -24.80
C GLU A 210 -0.91 18.65 -24.12
N LYS A 211 -0.50 19.42 -23.12
CA LYS A 211 -1.33 20.35 -22.33
C LYS A 211 -2.65 19.74 -21.85
N ARG A 212 -2.58 18.53 -21.31
CA ARG A 212 -3.75 17.77 -20.87
C ARG A 212 -4.49 18.51 -19.73
N PRO A 213 -5.82 18.73 -19.82
CA PRO A 213 -6.60 19.31 -18.73
C PRO A 213 -6.66 18.37 -17.54
N LEU A 214 -6.80 18.93 -16.34
CA LEU A 214 -7.02 18.14 -15.13
C LEU A 214 -8.38 17.42 -15.21
N GLY A 215 -8.42 16.12 -14.93
CA GLY A 215 -9.65 15.33 -14.89
C GLY A 215 -10.64 15.89 -13.87
N LYS A 216 -11.94 15.74 -14.14
CA LYS A 216 -13.02 16.25 -13.26
C LYS A 216 -13.02 15.59 -11.88
N GLU A 217 -12.50 14.38 -11.79
CA GLU A 217 -12.33 13.58 -10.58
C GLU A 217 -11.24 14.10 -9.66
N TYR A 218 -10.40 15.01 -10.14
CA TYR A 218 -9.29 15.57 -9.36
C TYR A 218 -9.57 17.01 -8.93
N MET A 219 -8.93 17.39 -7.86
CA MET A 219 -8.78 18.77 -7.43
C MET A 219 -7.30 19.07 -7.21
N GLN A 220 -6.92 20.29 -7.52
CA GLN A 220 -5.58 20.78 -7.26
C GLN A 220 -5.60 21.74 -6.08
N VAL A 221 -4.82 21.41 -5.06
CA VAL A 221 -4.56 22.29 -3.94
C VAL A 221 -3.08 22.62 -3.96
N ARG A 222 -2.72 23.85 -4.35
CA ARG A 222 -1.34 24.25 -4.66
C ARG A 222 -0.71 23.36 -5.72
N ASN A 223 0.37 22.66 -5.36
CA ASN A 223 1.12 21.76 -6.26
C ASN A 223 0.75 20.29 -6.06
N ILE A 224 -0.23 19.98 -5.19
CA ILE A 224 -0.67 18.62 -4.91
C ILE A 224 -2.01 18.38 -5.60
N ILE A 225 -2.12 17.23 -6.24
CA ILE A 225 -3.37 16.73 -6.82
C ILE A 225 -3.98 15.72 -5.86
N LEU A 226 -5.24 15.93 -5.55
CA LEU A 226 -6.05 15.06 -4.70
C LEU A 226 -7.21 14.48 -5.50
N GLN A 227 -7.61 13.24 -5.17
CA GLN A 227 -8.89 12.68 -5.61
C GLN A 227 -10.02 13.48 -4.96
N LYS A 228 -11.01 13.92 -5.72
CA LYS A 228 -12.20 14.56 -5.14
C LYS A 228 -12.96 13.58 -4.28
N GLN A 229 -13.40 14.04 -3.14
CA GLN A 229 -14.37 13.33 -2.30
C GLN A 229 -15.78 13.74 -2.74
N ASN A 230 -16.67 12.77 -2.90
CA ASN A 230 -18.08 13.06 -3.11
C ASN A 230 -18.72 13.23 -1.73
N ASP A 231 -19.16 14.42 -1.40
CA ASP A 231 -20.03 14.66 -0.25
C ASP A 231 -21.43 14.10 -0.57
N ASN A 232 -21.62 12.82 -0.37
CA ASN A 232 -22.96 12.18 -0.44
C ASN A 232 -23.56 12.11 0.98
N SER A 233 -23.66 13.24 1.65
CA SER A 233 -24.50 13.35 2.86
C SER A 233 -25.93 13.68 2.43
N GLU A 234 -26.65 12.70 1.91
CA GLU A 234 -28.10 12.80 1.83
C GLU A 234 -28.68 12.52 3.23
N ALA A 235 -29.64 13.33 3.65
CA ALA A 235 -30.30 13.17 4.94
C ALA A 235 -31.05 11.83 4.99
N HIS A 236 -30.65 10.99 5.95
CA HIS A 236 -31.22 9.66 6.14
C HIS A 236 -32.62 9.77 6.76
N GLY A 237 -33.61 9.20 6.12
CA GLY A 237 -35.00 9.24 6.61
C GLY A 237 -35.77 7.98 6.21
N GLY A 238 -36.11 7.15 7.14
CA GLY A 238 -36.98 6.01 6.92
C GLY A 238 -37.29 5.22 8.19
N ASN A 239 -38.56 5.20 8.60
CA ASN A 239 -39.07 4.37 9.71
C ASN A 239 -39.26 2.92 9.24
N ALA A 240 -38.23 2.09 9.30
CA ALA A 240 -38.38 0.66 9.06
C ALA A 240 -38.74 -0.08 10.37
N LYS A 241 -39.76 -0.94 10.31
CA LYS A 241 -40.13 -1.77 11.44
C LYS A 241 -39.27 -3.03 11.50
N PHE A 242 -38.82 -3.37 12.72
CA PHE A 242 -38.11 -4.62 12.95
C PHE A 242 -39.00 -5.83 12.57
N PRO A 243 -38.49 -6.80 11.77
CA PRO A 243 -39.23 -8.00 11.41
C PRO A 243 -39.37 -8.92 12.63
N LYS A 244 -40.59 -8.99 13.18
CA LYS A 244 -40.86 -9.70 14.44
C LYS A 244 -40.93 -11.21 14.27
N THR A 245 -41.48 -11.68 13.13
CA THR A 245 -41.68 -13.11 12.87
C THR A 245 -40.51 -13.74 12.11
N ASP A 246 -40.34 -15.06 12.26
CA ASP A 246 -39.37 -15.84 11.50
C ASP A 246 -39.64 -15.79 10.00
N SER A 247 -40.93 -15.76 9.60
CA SER A 247 -41.34 -15.65 8.21
C SER A 247 -40.91 -14.33 7.57
N GLU A 248 -41.01 -13.21 8.31
CA GLU A 248 -40.54 -11.91 7.85
C GLU A 248 -38.99 -11.91 7.66
N LYS A 249 -38.27 -12.45 8.65
CA LYS A 249 -36.81 -12.58 8.55
C LYS A 249 -36.38 -13.47 7.39
N GLN A 250 -37.06 -14.61 7.21
CA GLN A 250 -36.82 -15.54 6.11
C GLN A 250 -37.02 -14.88 4.74
N LYS A 251 -38.05 -14.03 4.60
CA LYS A 251 -38.26 -13.25 3.38
C LYS A 251 -37.14 -12.25 3.13
N LEU A 252 -36.64 -11.56 4.15
CA LEU A 252 -35.54 -10.61 4.05
C LEU A 252 -34.20 -11.31 3.70
N PHE A 253 -33.97 -12.48 4.29
CA PHE A 253 -32.74 -13.24 4.07
C PHE A 253 -32.71 -13.94 2.71
N LYS A 254 -33.85 -14.17 2.07
CA LYS A 254 -33.97 -14.91 0.81
C LYS A 254 -33.12 -14.26 -0.29
N GLY A 255 -32.21 -15.06 -0.84
CA GLY A 255 -31.29 -14.64 -1.90
C GLY A 255 -30.02 -13.90 -1.42
N HIS A 256 -29.91 -13.65 -0.11
CA HIS A 256 -28.77 -12.96 0.49
C HIS A 256 -28.06 -13.76 1.56
N LEU A 257 -28.81 -14.51 2.38
CA LEU A 257 -28.31 -15.27 3.52
C LEU A 257 -29.04 -16.60 3.63
N HIS A 258 -28.32 -17.62 4.13
CA HIS A 258 -28.94 -18.85 4.56
C HIS A 258 -29.65 -18.65 5.89
N PHE A 259 -30.93 -19.05 5.97
CA PHE A 259 -31.68 -19.01 7.21
C PHE A 259 -31.09 -20.05 8.20
N ARG A 260 -30.59 -19.55 9.33
CA ARG A 260 -30.04 -20.38 10.42
C ARG A 260 -30.82 -20.12 11.68
N ARG A 261 -31.42 -21.15 12.28
CA ARG A 261 -32.28 -21.02 13.47
C ARG A 261 -31.56 -20.31 14.62
N ALA A 262 -30.35 -20.76 14.97
CA ALA A 262 -29.56 -20.18 16.06
C ALA A 262 -29.27 -18.67 15.85
N GLN A 263 -29.03 -18.24 14.61
CA GLN A 263 -28.81 -16.84 14.27
C GLN A 263 -30.10 -16.00 14.48
N VAL A 264 -31.24 -16.53 14.04
CA VAL A 264 -32.53 -15.85 14.20
C VAL A 264 -32.94 -15.76 15.69
N ASP A 265 -32.69 -16.81 16.45
CA ASP A 265 -32.93 -16.82 17.90
C ASP A 265 -32.06 -15.76 18.61
N LEU A 266 -30.79 -15.64 18.23
CA LEU A 266 -29.90 -14.60 18.75
C LEU A 266 -30.41 -13.20 18.39
N ILE A 267 -30.81 -12.97 17.14
CA ILE A 267 -31.42 -11.68 16.71
C ILE A 267 -32.65 -11.33 17.56
N ASN A 268 -33.51 -12.33 17.85
CA ASN A 268 -34.70 -12.13 18.67
C ASN A 268 -34.37 -11.77 20.12
N HIS A 269 -33.43 -12.48 20.73
CA HIS A 269 -32.93 -12.19 22.08
C HIS A 269 -32.30 -10.81 22.19
N LEU A 270 -31.48 -10.43 21.21
CA LEU A 270 -30.90 -9.09 21.13
C LEU A 270 -31.98 -8.00 21.02
N HIS A 271 -32.96 -8.21 20.14
CA HIS A 271 -34.05 -7.26 20.00
C HIS A 271 -34.89 -7.11 21.30
N GLN A 272 -35.15 -8.22 22.02
CA GLN A 272 -35.83 -8.18 23.33
C GLN A 272 -34.98 -7.41 24.36
N PHE A 273 -33.64 -7.70 24.42
CA PHE A 273 -32.72 -7.00 25.31
C PHE A 273 -32.68 -5.49 25.05
N ILE A 274 -32.58 -5.08 23.79
CA ILE A 274 -32.51 -3.66 23.41
C ILE A 274 -33.78 -2.88 23.82
N ASN A 275 -34.93 -3.53 23.82
CA ASN A 275 -36.22 -2.90 24.16
C ASN A 275 -36.61 -3.08 25.63
N ASP A 276 -35.80 -3.72 26.45
CA ASP A 276 -36.03 -3.91 27.88
C ASP A 276 -35.31 -2.80 28.68
N PRO A 277 -36.02 -1.83 29.26
CA PRO A 277 -35.42 -0.69 29.95
C PRO A 277 -34.67 -1.07 31.24
N ASP A 278 -34.97 -2.25 31.82
CA ASP A 278 -34.33 -2.71 33.05
C ASP A 278 -32.98 -3.42 32.80
N LYS A 279 -32.70 -3.78 31.55
CA LYS A 279 -31.48 -4.46 31.17
C LYS A 279 -30.45 -3.49 30.61
N ARG A 280 -29.24 -3.46 31.22
CA ARG A 280 -28.16 -2.56 30.83
C ARG A 280 -27.01 -3.26 30.13
N ALA A 281 -26.81 -4.56 30.33
CA ALA A 281 -25.77 -5.35 29.73
C ALA A 281 -26.25 -6.77 29.41
N MET A 282 -25.74 -7.33 28.33
CA MET A 282 -25.94 -8.71 27.90
C MET A 282 -24.65 -9.34 27.51
N LEU A 283 -24.33 -10.50 28.07
CA LEU A 283 -23.19 -11.32 27.65
C LEU A 283 -23.69 -12.43 26.72
N ILE A 284 -23.03 -12.58 25.57
CA ILE A 284 -23.40 -13.56 24.55
C ILE A 284 -22.20 -14.47 24.32
N GLU A 285 -22.39 -15.76 24.55
CA GLU A 285 -21.46 -16.81 24.16
C GLU A 285 -22.08 -17.67 23.06
N ALA A 286 -21.38 -17.80 21.94
CA ALA A 286 -21.85 -18.62 20.83
C ALA A 286 -20.65 -19.12 20.01
N PRO A 287 -20.69 -20.36 19.46
CA PRO A 287 -19.64 -20.91 18.63
C PRO A 287 -19.29 -20.05 17.41
N ASN A 288 -18.08 -20.24 16.88
CA ASN A 288 -17.70 -19.58 15.63
C ASN A 288 -18.60 -20.04 14.48
N GLY A 289 -18.88 -19.13 13.54
CA GLY A 289 -19.75 -19.42 12.39
C GLY A 289 -21.25 -19.34 12.67
N THR A 290 -21.69 -19.02 13.90
CA THR A 290 -23.12 -18.81 14.22
C THR A 290 -23.69 -17.51 13.63
N GLY A 291 -22.84 -16.62 13.12
CA GLY A 291 -23.23 -15.32 12.57
C GLY A 291 -23.48 -14.25 13.66
N LYS A 292 -22.72 -14.28 14.76
CA LYS A 292 -22.78 -13.29 15.86
C LYS A 292 -22.75 -11.85 15.33
N THR A 293 -21.77 -11.54 14.49
CA THR A 293 -21.52 -10.19 13.96
C THR A 293 -22.73 -9.66 13.20
N PHE A 294 -23.24 -10.43 12.24
CA PHE A 294 -24.45 -10.04 11.53
C PHE A 294 -25.67 -9.94 12.45
N SER A 295 -25.79 -10.81 13.46
CA SER A 295 -26.93 -10.81 14.37
C SER A 295 -27.04 -9.53 15.19
N TYR A 296 -25.93 -9.05 15.79
CA TYR A 296 -25.98 -7.81 16.54
C TYR A 296 -26.12 -6.60 15.62
N LEU A 297 -25.45 -6.56 14.47
CA LEU A 297 -25.63 -5.49 13.51
C LEU A 297 -27.09 -5.39 13.04
N PHE A 298 -27.71 -6.52 12.72
CA PHE A 298 -29.10 -6.58 12.29
C PHE A 298 -30.07 -6.11 13.39
N ALA A 299 -29.88 -6.58 14.62
CA ALA A 299 -30.79 -6.23 15.72
C ALA A 299 -30.75 -4.73 16.07
N TYR A 300 -29.52 -4.16 16.09
CA TYR A 300 -29.33 -2.73 16.39
C TYR A 300 -29.72 -1.82 15.22
N ALA A 301 -29.55 -2.25 13.97
CA ALA A 301 -29.82 -1.43 12.79
C ALA A 301 -31.21 -0.77 12.80
N TYR A 302 -32.22 -1.48 13.29
CA TYR A 302 -33.60 -0.97 13.39
C TYR A 302 -33.84 0.02 14.55
N GLN A 303 -32.83 0.20 15.43
CA GLN A 303 -32.91 1.13 16.57
C GLN A 303 -32.18 2.46 16.27
N LEU A 304 -31.37 2.49 15.23
CA LEU A 304 -30.50 3.66 14.92
C LEU A 304 -31.33 4.85 14.38
N TYR A 305 -32.49 4.61 13.85
CA TYR A 305 -33.43 5.67 13.46
C TYR A 305 -33.90 6.58 14.61
N SER A 306 -33.59 6.20 15.85
CA SER A 306 -33.86 7.05 17.04
C SER A 306 -32.76 8.12 17.26
N GLY A 307 -31.75 8.19 16.42
CA GLY A 307 -30.61 9.12 16.54
C GLY A 307 -29.52 8.65 17.52
N ARG A 308 -29.59 7.42 18.04
CA ARG A 308 -28.51 6.80 18.82
C ARG A 308 -27.57 6.06 17.91
N LYS A 309 -26.24 6.23 18.11
CA LYS A 309 -25.21 5.50 17.37
C LYS A 309 -25.01 4.09 17.91
N LEU A 310 -24.57 3.20 17.03
CA LEU A 310 -24.00 1.90 17.40
C LEU A 310 -22.47 1.98 17.32
N VAL A 311 -21.81 1.72 18.43
CA VAL A 311 -20.34 1.59 18.49
C VAL A 311 -19.98 0.12 18.60
N VAL A 312 -19.19 -0.38 17.65
CA VAL A 312 -18.71 -1.76 17.62
C VAL A 312 -17.20 -1.74 17.78
N ALA A 313 -16.71 -2.36 18.86
CA ALA A 313 -15.28 -2.53 19.11
C ALA A 313 -14.84 -3.95 18.80
N THR A 314 -13.84 -4.10 17.92
CA THR A 314 -13.27 -5.39 17.53
C THR A 314 -11.86 -5.57 18.10
N PRO A 315 -11.35 -6.80 18.29
CA PRO A 315 -10.03 -7.01 18.88
C PRO A 315 -8.88 -6.67 17.92
N THR A 316 -9.10 -6.76 16.61
CA THR A 316 -8.03 -6.58 15.61
C THR A 316 -8.50 -5.75 14.41
N LYS A 317 -7.54 -5.13 13.70
CA LYS A 317 -7.82 -4.42 12.45
C LYS A 317 -8.42 -5.32 11.36
N VAL A 318 -7.95 -6.56 11.25
CA VAL A 318 -8.44 -7.53 10.25
C VAL A 318 -9.94 -7.81 10.46
N LEU A 319 -10.37 -8.00 11.71
CA LEU A 319 -11.79 -8.18 12.00
C LEU A 319 -12.60 -6.89 11.77
N GLN A 320 -12.02 -5.72 12.03
CA GLN A 320 -12.63 -4.44 11.71
C GLN A 320 -12.85 -4.28 10.20
N GLU A 321 -11.85 -4.60 9.39
CA GLU A 321 -11.93 -4.59 7.92
C GLU A 321 -12.97 -5.59 7.42
N GLN A 322 -13.02 -6.80 7.97
CA GLN A 322 -14.05 -7.77 7.64
C GLN A 322 -15.46 -7.23 7.91
N VAL A 323 -15.67 -6.56 9.03
CA VAL A 323 -16.99 -5.99 9.37
C VAL A 323 -17.37 -4.88 8.39
N ILE A 324 -16.46 -3.94 8.09
CA ILE A 324 -16.78 -2.80 7.21
C ILE A 324 -16.90 -3.20 5.74
N GLU A 325 -16.12 -4.16 5.27
CA GLU A 325 -16.09 -4.53 3.85
C GLU A 325 -17.10 -5.62 3.47
N HIS A 326 -17.49 -6.47 4.43
CA HIS A 326 -18.37 -7.61 4.16
C HIS A 326 -19.68 -7.56 4.93
N GLU A 327 -19.64 -7.45 6.26
CA GLU A 327 -20.84 -7.55 7.09
C GLU A 327 -21.78 -6.34 6.95
N ILE A 328 -21.23 -5.11 6.93
CA ILE A 328 -22.01 -3.88 6.76
C ILE A 328 -22.67 -3.80 5.37
N PRO A 329 -21.99 -4.01 4.25
CA PRO A 329 -22.63 -4.07 2.94
C PRO A 329 -23.70 -5.15 2.83
N GLN A 330 -23.49 -6.31 3.48
CA GLN A 330 -24.48 -7.37 3.52
C GLN A 330 -25.71 -6.98 4.34
N LEU A 331 -25.51 -6.32 5.49
CA LEU A 331 -26.59 -5.76 6.31
C LEU A 331 -27.45 -4.81 5.47
N PHE A 332 -26.84 -3.85 4.75
CA PHE A 332 -27.57 -2.87 3.95
C PHE A 332 -28.34 -3.52 2.79
N LYS A 333 -27.75 -4.52 2.14
CA LYS A 333 -28.43 -5.31 1.09
C LYS A 333 -29.64 -6.06 1.61
N VAL A 334 -29.55 -6.65 2.81
CA VAL A 334 -30.62 -7.45 3.42
C VAL A 334 -31.73 -6.57 3.97
N THR A 335 -31.36 -5.52 4.71
CA THR A 335 -32.34 -4.69 5.42
C THR A 335 -32.92 -3.58 4.55
N LYS A 336 -32.19 -3.14 3.55
CA LYS A 336 -32.48 -1.95 2.72
C LYS A 336 -32.64 -0.68 3.55
N LEU A 337 -32.03 -0.66 4.74
CA LEU A 337 -31.96 0.53 5.58
C LEU A 337 -30.92 1.49 5.02
N ASP A 338 -31.27 2.76 5.03
CA ASP A 338 -30.36 3.85 4.64
C ASP A 338 -29.56 4.29 5.87
N LEU A 339 -28.52 3.54 6.19
CA LEU A 339 -27.63 3.76 7.32
C LEU A 339 -26.20 3.98 6.81
N THR A 340 -25.43 4.71 7.61
CA THR A 340 -24.01 4.96 7.35
C THR A 340 -23.12 4.29 8.37
N ALA A 341 -21.94 3.85 7.94
CA ALA A 341 -20.95 3.24 8.82
C ALA A 341 -19.56 3.80 8.54
N GLU A 342 -18.83 4.15 9.58
CA GLU A 342 -17.48 4.71 9.49
C GLU A 342 -16.53 4.02 10.48
N VAL A 343 -15.26 3.94 10.08
CA VAL A 343 -14.20 3.42 10.94
C VAL A 343 -13.55 4.55 11.72
N VAL A 344 -13.41 4.39 13.04
CA VAL A 344 -12.74 5.34 13.91
C VAL A 344 -11.32 4.84 14.20
N LYS A 345 -10.34 5.61 13.76
CA LYS A 345 -8.91 5.35 13.94
C LYS A 345 -8.22 6.56 14.57
N SER A 346 -7.01 6.34 15.13
CA SER A 346 -6.16 7.43 15.62
C SER A 346 -5.85 8.43 14.49
N SER A 347 -5.75 9.70 14.82
CA SER A 347 -5.32 10.77 13.91
C SER A 347 -4.00 10.43 13.21
N SER A 348 -3.07 9.81 13.92
CA SER A 348 -1.78 9.38 13.39
C SER A 348 -1.87 8.36 12.23
N ARG A 349 -3.06 7.82 11.94
CA ARG A 349 -3.30 6.98 10.77
C ARG A 349 -3.65 7.78 9.52
N TYR A 350 -3.93 9.05 9.65
CA TYR A 350 -4.24 9.92 8.52
C TYR A 350 -3.03 10.75 8.11
N LEU A 351 -2.93 11.00 6.81
CA LEU A 351 -1.86 11.84 6.26
C LEU A 351 -2.10 13.31 6.62
N ASP A 352 -1.10 13.94 7.24
CA ASP A 352 -1.00 15.40 7.36
C ASP A 352 -0.44 15.97 6.04
N LEU A 353 -1.29 16.64 5.28
CA LEU A 353 -0.91 17.24 3.99
C LEU A 353 0.11 18.39 4.15
N ASP A 354 0.02 19.19 5.22
CA ASP A 354 1.00 20.26 5.49
C ASP A 354 2.37 19.67 5.81
N GLY A 355 2.41 18.67 6.73
CA GLY A 355 3.62 17.96 7.07
C GLY A 355 4.24 17.28 5.85
N PHE A 356 3.44 16.59 5.05
CA PHE A 356 3.91 15.93 3.83
C PHE A 356 4.53 16.91 2.83
N VAL A 357 3.86 18.03 2.55
CA VAL A 357 4.38 19.06 1.63
C VAL A 357 5.70 19.62 2.14
N GLN A 358 5.83 19.87 3.44
CA GLN A 358 7.10 20.33 4.02
C GLN A 358 8.23 19.33 3.76
N THR A 359 8.00 18.03 3.88
CA THR A 359 9.04 17.02 3.65
C THR A 359 9.58 17.02 2.22
N ILE A 360 8.77 17.39 1.23
CA ILE A 360 9.20 17.49 -0.18
C ILE A 360 10.24 18.62 -0.38
N PHE A 361 10.17 19.68 0.43
CA PHE A 361 11.03 20.86 0.30
C PHE A 361 12.21 20.90 1.28
N GLN A 362 12.29 19.99 2.26
CA GLN A 362 13.26 20.01 3.36
C GLN A 362 14.63 19.35 3.07
N GLY A 363 15.04 19.21 1.81
CA GLY A 363 16.38 18.74 1.48
C GLY A 363 16.40 17.37 0.78
N THR A 364 17.61 16.76 0.66
CA THR A 364 17.80 15.47 -0.01
C THR A 364 17.48 14.33 0.94
N PRO A 365 16.32 13.69 0.82
CA PRO A 365 15.97 12.55 1.66
C PRO A 365 16.86 11.35 1.32
N ASN A 366 17.00 10.41 2.24
CA ASN A 366 17.54 9.10 1.89
C ASN A 366 16.62 8.42 0.86
N LYS A 367 17.16 7.44 0.14
CA LYS A 367 16.47 6.77 -0.98
C LYS A 367 15.11 6.18 -0.58
N GLN A 368 14.99 5.61 0.61
CA GLN A 368 13.71 5.02 1.09
C GLN A 368 12.66 6.10 1.30
N THR A 369 13.04 7.20 1.93
CA THR A 369 12.16 8.36 2.12
C THR A 369 11.72 8.97 0.80
N LEU A 370 12.64 9.08 -0.17
CA LEU A 370 12.35 9.59 -1.51
C LEU A 370 11.30 8.73 -2.22
N ILE A 371 11.50 7.42 -2.25
CA ILE A 371 10.54 6.50 -2.88
C ILE A 371 9.17 6.61 -2.19
N LEU A 372 9.14 6.68 -0.85
CA LEU A 372 7.89 6.82 -0.11
C LEU A 372 7.18 8.16 -0.40
N GLN A 373 7.91 9.27 -0.52
CA GLN A 373 7.33 10.55 -0.95
C GLN A 373 6.69 10.44 -2.34
N MET A 374 7.37 9.77 -3.28
CA MET A 374 6.84 9.54 -4.62
C MET A 374 5.62 8.61 -4.62
N GLN A 375 5.62 7.57 -3.78
CA GLN A 375 4.47 6.69 -3.55
C GLN A 375 3.25 7.48 -3.05
N ILE A 376 3.44 8.32 -2.04
CA ILE A 376 2.38 9.16 -1.47
C ILE A 376 1.80 10.10 -2.54
N LEU A 377 2.64 10.74 -3.37
CA LEU A 377 2.16 11.61 -4.46
C LEU A 377 1.24 10.88 -5.45
N VAL A 378 1.57 9.63 -5.80
CA VAL A 378 0.73 8.82 -6.68
C VAL A 378 -0.52 8.35 -5.95
N TRP A 379 -0.40 7.93 -4.69
CA TRP A 379 -1.52 7.50 -3.86
C TRP A 379 -2.55 8.61 -3.63
N LEU A 380 -2.13 9.86 -3.44
CA LEU A 380 -3.02 11.01 -3.30
C LEU A 380 -3.96 11.21 -4.50
N THR A 381 -3.59 10.72 -5.68
CA THR A 381 -4.48 10.74 -6.86
C THR A 381 -5.56 9.66 -6.82
N LYS A 382 -5.60 8.80 -5.81
CA LYS A 382 -6.54 7.68 -5.70
C LYS A 382 -7.26 7.61 -4.37
N THR A 383 -6.56 7.94 -3.26
CA THR A 383 -7.16 7.85 -1.94
C THR A 383 -8.29 8.85 -1.76
N LYS A 384 -9.35 8.40 -1.11
CA LYS A 384 -10.46 9.24 -0.64
C LYS A 384 -10.41 9.45 0.86
N THR A 385 -9.69 8.60 1.57
CA THR A 385 -9.66 8.57 3.03
C THR A 385 -8.41 9.23 3.61
N GLY A 386 -7.29 9.19 2.88
CA GLY A 386 -5.98 9.60 3.39
C GLY A 386 -5.45 8.70 4.50
N ASP A 387 -6.00 7.49 4.65
CA ASP A 387 -5.56 6.51 5.64
C ASP A 387 -4.24 5.87 5.22
N LEU A 388 -3.18 6.11 5.97
CA LEU A 388 -1.83 5.60 5.70
C LEU A 388 -1.76 4.06 5.68
N ASP A 389 -2.71 3.37 6.30
CA ASP A 389 -2.78 1.90 6.25
C ASP A 389 -3.02 1.39 4.81
N GLU A 390 -3.63 2.20 3.91
CA GLU A 390 -3.82 1.85 2.50
C GLU A 390 -2.50 1.63 1.73
N LEU A 391 -1.40 2.19 2.22
CA LEU A 391 -0.09 2.04 1.60
C LEU A 391 0.54 0.66 1.84
N ASN A 392 -0.02 -0.17 2.70
CA ASN A 392 0.45 -1.53 3.03
C ASN A 392 1.96 -1.61 3.34
N LEU A 393 2.49 -0.61 4.02
CA LEU A 393 3.92 -0.52 4.31
C LEU A 393 4.32 -1.48 5.43
N THR A 394 5.46 -2.11 5.25
CA THR A 394 6.02 -3.04 6.25
C THR A 394 6.69 -2.33 7.43
N ASN A 395 7.05 -1.05 7.27
CA ASN A 395 7.75 -0.29 8.32
C ASN A 395 7.18 1.13 8.44
N TYR A 396 6.38 1.35 9.47
CA TYR A 396 5.86 2.66 9.87
C TYR A 396 6.78 3.42 10.84
N ASN A 397 7.99 2.92 11.10
CA ASN A 397 8.95 3.55 12.02
C ASN A 397 9.95 4.47 11.30
N ALA A 398 9.84 4.63 9.98
CA ALA A 398 10.71 5.55 9.26
C ALA A 398 10.49 6.98 9.78
N PRO A 399 11.56 7.80 9.93
CA PRO A 399 11.45 9.17 10.45
C PRO A 399 10.45 10.06 9.72
N LEU A 400 10.19 9.76 8.44
CA LEU A 400 9.19 10.45 7.64
C LEU A 400 7.80 10.36 8.27
N PHE A 401 7.41 9.20 8.84
CA PHE A 401 6.07 9.04 9.42
C PHE A 401 5.78 10.00 10.56
N ALA A 402 6.75 10.28 11.40
CA ALA A 402 6.59 11.27 12.47
C ALA A 402 6.25 12.68 11.94
N GLN A 403 6.63 12.99 10.70
CA GLN A 403 6.39 14.30 10.08
C GLN A 403 5.09 14.35 9.28
N ILE A 404 4.61 13.20 8.76
CA ILE A 404 3.45 13.12 7.88
C ILE A 404 2.19 12.57 8.54
N GLN A 405 2.30 12.05 9.76
CA GLN A 405 1.15 11.62 10.55
C GLN A 405 0.39 12.84 11.09
N HIS A 406 -0.96 12.80 10.98
CA HIS A 406 -1.78 13.90 11.46
C HIS A 406 -1.74 13.99 13.00
N PRO A 407 -1.45 15.18 13.59
CA PRO A 407 -1.26 15.33 15.04
C PRO A 407 -2.56 15.25 15.84
N GLY A 408 -3.74 15.33 15.19
CA GLY A 408 -5.05 15.26 15.86
C GLY A 408 -5.62 16.60 16.28
N ASP A 409 -5.09 17.70 15.77
CA ASP A 409 -5.63 19.05 15.99
C ASP A 409 -6.41 19.54 14.76
N ALA A 410 -7.23 20.57 14.94
CA ALA A 410 -8.07 21.12 13.88
C ALA A 410 -7.30 21.88 12.78
N ARG A 411 -5.96 21.93 12.83
CA ARG A 411 -5.09 22.63 11.88
C ARG A 411 -5.63 24.00 11.45
N VAL A 412 -6.04 24.82 12.42
CA VAL A 412 -6.58 26.15 12.18
C VAL A 412 -5.54 26.98 11.42
N GLY A 413 -5.94 27.54 10.25
CA GLY A 413 -5.04 28.28 9.37
C GLY A 413 -4.24 27.43 8.39
N SER A 414 -4.38 26.10 8.39
CA SER A 414 -3.82 25.22 7.37
C SER A 414 -4.37 25.58 5.99
N ARG A 415 -3.49 25.51 5.01
CA ARG A 415 -3.84 25.72 3.59
C ARG A 415 -4.61 24.54 3.00
N PHE A 416 -4.62 23.42 3.71
CA PHE A 416 -5.33 22.19 3.38
C PHE A 416 -6.56 21.97 4.26
N ALA A 417 -6.96 22.93 5.13
CA ALA A 417 -8.04 22.76 6.10
C ALA A 417 -9.35 22.22 5.47
N GLY A 418 -9.70 22.65 4.26
CA GLY A 418 -10.90 22.20 3.54
C GLY A 418 -10.81 20.80 2.93
N VAL A 419 -9.62 20.19 2.89
CA VAL A 419 -9.34 18.87 2.29
C VAL A 419 -8.54 17.99 3.24
N ASP A 420 -8.43 18.39 4.49
CA ASP A 420 -7.74 17.64 5.52
C ASP A 420 -8.45 16.30 5.78
N PHE A 421 -7.72 15.21 5.60
CA PHE A 421 -8.30 13.88 5.64
C PHE A 421 -8.86 13.48 7.00
N TRP A 422 -8.17 13.86 8.09
CA TRP A 422 -8.64 13.55 9.43
C TRP A 422 -9.88 14.37 9.79
N ASN A 423 -9.91 15.67 9.48
CA ASN A 423 -11.09 16.51 9.72
C ASN A 423 -12.30 16.02 8.92
N LEU A 424 -12.10 15.62 7.66
CA LEU A 424 -13.17 15.06 6.83
C LEU A 424 -13.65 13.69 7.35
N ALA A 425 -12.72 12.85 7.83
CA ALA A 425 -13.07 11.59 8.48
C ALA A 425 -13.87 11.84 9.77
N ARG A 426 -13.47 12.78 10.62
CA ARG A 426 -14.20 13.16 11.84
C ARG A 426 -15.62 13.61 11.53
N LYS A 427 -15.80 14.46 10.52
CA LYS A 427 -17.14 14.90 10.09
C LYS A 427 -18.01 13.70 9.68
N ARG A 428 -17.52 12.79 8.83
CA ARG A 428 -18.25 11.57 8.47
C ARG A 428 -18.58 10.69 9.68
N GLN A 429 -17.62 10.53 10.60
CA GLN A 429 -17.81 9.77 11.83
C GLN A 429 -18.86 10.42 12.76
N GLU A 430 -18.92 11.76 12.81
CA GLU A 430 -19.97 12.48 13.58
C GLU A 430 -21.37 12.28 13.00
N GLU A 431 -21.47 12.13 11.69
CA GLU A 431 -22.72 11.91 10.97
C GLU A 431 -23.12 10.42 10.90
N ALA A 432 -22.19 9.49 11.09
CA ALA A 432 -22.42 8.05 10.92
C ALA A 432 -23.33 7.46 12.01
N ASP A 433 -24.15 6.49 11.60
CA ASP A 433 -25.04 5.71 12.48
C ASP A 433 -24.28 4.58 13.19
N ILE A 434 -23.32 3.95 12.50
CA ILE A 434 -22.50 2.85 13.00
C ILE A 434 -21.03 3.26 13.00
N LEU A 435 -20.39 3.16 14.16
CA LEU A 435 -18.98 3.43 14.33
C LEU A 435 -18.23 2.14 14.66
N LEU A 436 -17.22 1.82 13.86
CA LEU A 436 -16.34 0.68 14.07
C LEU A 436 -15.01 1.14 14.64
N THR A 437 -14.54 0.52 15.70
CA THR A 437 -13.24 0.83 16.29
C THR A 437 -12.56 -0.44 16.81
N ASN A 438 -11.36 -0.32 17.37
CA ASN A 438 -10.73 -1.43 18.07
C ASN A 438 -10.78 -1.24 19.59
N HIS A 439 -10.56 -2.35 20.32
CA HIS A 439 -10.59 -2.36 21.79
C HIS A 439 -9.70 -1.31 22.43
N ALA A 440 -8.46 -1.18 21.92
CA ALA A 440 -7.47 -0.24 22.46
C ALA A 440 -7.89 1.21 22.24
N TYR A 441 -8.39 1.55 21.05
CA TYR A 441 -8.84 2.90 20.76
C TYR A 441 -10.06 3.26 21.63
N LEU A 442 -11.06 2.38 21.70
CA LEU A 442 -12.24 2.59 22.55
C LEU A 442 -11.85 2.86 24.00
N ALA A 443 -10.99 2.02 24.57
CA ALA A 443 -10.58 2.14 25.97
C ALA A 443 -9.79 3.43 26.28
N ASN A 444 -8.99 3.90 25.32
CA ASN A 444 -8.22 5.12 25.51
C ASN A 444 -9.00 6.40 25.20
N HIS A 445 -10.12 6.29 24.46
CA HIS A 445 -10.92 7.42 23.99
C HIS A 445 -12.42 7.28 24.33
N TYR A 446 -12.76 6.57 25.39
CA TYR A 446 -14.16 6.31 25.77
C TYR A 446 -14.96 7.57 26.09
N MET A 447 -14.28 8.68 26.44
CA MET A 447 -14.89 9.99 26.70
C MET A 447 -15.01 10.88 25.45
N ASP A 448 -14.59 10.41 24.28
CA ASP A 448 -14.65 11.20 23.05
C ASP A 448 -16.11 11.44 22.65
N THR A 449 -16.43 12.68 22.30
CA THR A 449 -17.77 13.11 21.89
C THR A 449 -18.26 12.47 20.60
N ILE A 450 -17.34 11.88 19.81
CA ILE A 450 -17.65 11.19 18.54
C ILE A 450 -18.66 10.05 18.73
N TRP A 451 -18.64 9.41 19.90
CA TRP A 451 -19.55 8.30 20.18
C TRP A 451 -21.02 8.72 20.27
N GLY A 452 -21.31 10.05 20.33
CA GLY A 452 -22.64 10.59 20.52
C GLY A 452 -23.12 10.47 21.97
N GLN A 453 -24.37 10.81 22.17
CA GLN A 453 -25.00 10.72 23.50
C GLN A 453 -25.60 9.33 23.71
N ASN A 454 -25.16 8.65 24.77
CA ASN A 454 -25.69 7.34 25.18
C ASN A 454 -25.73 6.29 24.05
N PRO A 455 -24.61 5.99 23.40
CA PRO A 455 -24.55 5.06 22.27
C PRO A 455 -24.89 3.63 22.71
N TYR A 456 -25.33 2.81 21.75
CA TYR A 456 -25.24 1.36 21.91
C TYR A 456 -23.79 0.92 21.75
N LEU A 457 -23.33 0.03 22.63
CA LEU A 457 -21.97 -0.46 22.61
C LEU A 457 -21.96 -1.99 22.46
N VAL A 458 -21.23 -2.48 21.46
CA VAL A 458 -20.93 -3.89 21.28
C VAL A 458 -19.41 -4.08 21.36
N ILE A 459 -18.96 -4.94 22.27
CA ILE A 459 -17.56 -5.37 22.36
C ILE A 459 -17.50 -6.79 21.80
N ASP A 460 -17.08 -6.94 20.56
CA ASP A 460 -16.92 -8.23 19.91
C ASP A 460 -15.66 -8.93 20.43
N GLU A 461 -15.72 -10.27 20.62
CA GLU A 461 -14.65 -11.05 21.26
C GLU A 461 -14.18 -10.44 22.60
N ALA A 462 -15.14 -10.09 23.46
CA ALA A 462 -14.94 -9.35 24.71
C ALA A 462 -13.91 -10.00 25.67
N HIS A 463 -13.67 -11.30 25.57
CA HIS A 463 -12.65 -12.01 26.34
C HIS A 463 -11.22 -11.48 26.07
N ARG A 464 -10.97 -10.87 24.88
CA ARG A 464 -9.69 -10.24 24.52
C ARG A 464 -9.59 -8.78 24.92
N PHE A 465 -10.67 -8.19 25.42
CA PHE A 465 -10.72 -6.74 25.68
C PHE A 465 -9.65 -6.30 26.68
N THR A 466 -9.54 -6.99 27.82
CA THR A 466 -8.57 -6.65 28.87
C THR A 466 -7.13 -6.73 28.36
N ASP A 467 -6.78 -7.83 27.67
CA ASP A 467 -5.41 -8.03 27.16
C ASP A 467 -5.04 -6.96 26.12
N ASN A 468 -5.96 -6.63 25.22
CA ASN A 468 -5.75 -5.60 24.22
C ASN A 468 -5.59 -4.20 24.83
N VAL A 469 -6.33 -3.89 25.90
CA VAL A 469 -6.22 -2.62 26.61
C VAL A 469 -4.88 -2.52 27.35
N VAL A 470 -4.50 -3.58 28.06
CA VAL A 470 -3.21 -3.64 28.76
C VAL A 470 -2.05 -3.51 27.78
N SER A 471 -2.09 -4.27 26.68
CA SER A 471 -1.06 -4.21 25.64
C SER A 471 -0.95 -2.83 24.98
N SER A 472 -2.06 -2.10 24.85
CA SER A 472 -2.07 -0.76 24.24
C SER A 472 -1.48 0.34 25.14
N ARG A 473 -1.35 0.07 26.44
CA ARG A 473 -0.79 1.01 27.44
C ARG A 473 0.69 0.76 27.73
N ASN A 474 1.30 -0.22 27.06
CA ASN A 474 2.73 -0.47 27.19
C ASN A 474 3.50 0.57 26.39
N ASP A 475 4.10 1.54 27.09
CA ASP A 475 5.02 2.50 26.51
C ASP A 475 6.39 1.83 26.30
N SER A 476 6.92 1.92 25.10
CA SER A 476 8.28 1.50 24.77
C SER A 476 9.13 2.70 24.37
N LEU A 477 10.18 2.99 25.13
CA LEU A 477 11.19 3.97 24.74
C LEU A 477 12.15 3.31 23.75
N ARG A 478 12.16 3.76 22.50
CA ARG A 478 13.12 3.29 21.49
C ARG A 478 14.32 4.23 21.47
N PHE A 479 15.46 3.75 21.92
CA PHE A 479 16.70 4.53 21.91
C PHE A 479 17.08 5.02 20.51
N GLU A 480 16.84 4.24 19.46
CA GLU A 480 17.12 4.61 18.07
C GLU A 480 16.28 5.81 17.61
N ALA A 481 14.99 5.84 17.97
CA ALA A 481 14.11 6.96 17.68
C ALA A 481 14.52 8.23 18.44
N LEU A 482 14.85 8.08 19.71
CA LEU A 482 15.38 9.18 20.55
C LEU A 482 16.70 9.72 19.99
N TRP A 483 17.61 8.82 19.60
CA TRP A 483 18.88 9.20 18.96
C TRP A 483 18.68 9.91 17.63
N GLY A 484 17.70 9.47 16.83
CA GLY A 484 17.31 10.14 15.58
C GLY A 484 16.84 11.57 15.81
N VAL A 485 15.97 11.78 16.79
CA VAL A 485 15.46 13.11 17.18
C VAL A 485 16.60 14.01 17.70
N LEU A 486 17.44 13.49 18.59
CA LEU A 486 18.60 14.22 19.13
C LEU A 486 19.62 14.58 18.04
N SER A 487 19.88 13.67 17.12
CA SER A 487 20.79 13.91 15.97
C SER A 487 20.22 14.97 15.04
N HIS A 488 18.91 14.96 14.81
CA HIS A 488 18.24 15.99 14.00
C HIS A 488 18.27 17.35 14.69
N LEU A 489 17.97 17.42 15.97
CA LEU A 489 18.09 18.63 16.78
C LEU A 489 19.52 19.16 16.79
N ARG A 490 20.52 18.29 16.96
CA ARG A 490 21.93 18.66 16.87
C ARG A 490 22.26 19.29 15.53
N ASN A 491 21.80 18.71 14.41
CA ASN A 491 22.05 19.23 13.07
C ASN A 491 21.36 20.59 12.86
N LEU A 492 20.14 20.79 13.36
CA LEU A 492 19.44 22.09 13.32
C LEU A 492 20.17 23.14 14.13
N LEU A 493 20.72 22.78 15.28
CA LEU A 493 21.47 23.70 16.16
C LEU A 493 22.88 24.01 15.62
N TYR A 494 23.50 23.07 14.90
CA TYR A 494 24.82 23.29 14.27
C TYR A 494 24.81 24.41 13.23
N PHE A 495 23.65 24.69 12.66
CA PHE A 495 23.47 25.82 11.72
C PHE A 495 22.93 27.10 12.35
N SER A 496 22.65 27.09 13.67
CA SER A 496 22.10 28.22 14.41
C SER A 496 22.95 28.59 15.60
N ASP A 497 23.97 29.39 15.44
CA ASP A 497 24.74 30.06 16.50
C ASP A 497 25.54 29.20 17.51
N GLU A 498 26.86 29.40 17.57
CA GLU A 498 27.82 28.67 18.44
C GLU A 498 27.50 28.74 19.98
N SER A 499 26.73 29.72 20.41
CA SER A 499 26.38 29.90 21.85
C SER A 499 25.33 28.89 22.34
N VAL A 500 24.49 28.37 21.50
CA VAL A 500 23.42 27.41 21.83
C VAL A 500 23.98 25.99 21.90
N GLU A 501 25.02 25.69 21.13
CA GLU A 501 25.68 24.40 21.07
C GLU A 501 26.32 24.00 22.42
N ALA A 502 26.99 24.97 23.09
CA ALA A 502 27.64 24.73 24.38
C ALA A 502 26.64 24.41 25.50
N GLN A 503 25.45 25.02 25.49
CA GLN A 503 24.41 24.75 26.48
C GLN A 503 23.73 23.39 26.26
N PHE A 504 23.57 22.97 25.00
CA PHE A 504 22.92 21.70 24.65
C PHE A 504 23.83 20.49 24.91
N LEU A 505 25.12 20.61 24.62
CA LEU A 505 26.10 19.55 24.93
C LEU A 505 26.24 19.29 26.44
N SER A 506 26.01 20.29 27.28
CA SER A 506 26.00 20.12 28.74
C SER A 506 24.79 19.32 29.26
N LEU A 507 23.68 19.31 28.53
CA LEU A 507 22.46 18.55 28.84
C LEU A 507 22.51 17.07 28.39
N ILE A 508 23.34 16.75 27.41
CA ILE A 508 23.50 15.36 26.90
C ILE A 508 24.53 14.56 27.74
N HIS A 509 25.35 15.22 28.55
CA HIS A 509 26.32 14.57 29.43
C HIS A 509 25.78 14.22 30.83
N ILE A 510 24.46 14.36 31.06
CA ILE A 510 23.76 13.85 32.23
C ILE A 510 23.13 12.50 31.88
#